data_29a70b6a18b3fab7df89272e6933023b
#
_entry.id   29a70b6a18b3fab7df89272e6933023b
#
_cell.length_a   1.000
_cell.length_b   1.000
_cell.length_c   1.000
_cell.angle_alpha   90.00
_cell.angle_beta   90.00
_cell.angle_gamma   90.00
#
_symmetry.space_group_name_H-M   'P 1'
#
loop_
_entity.id
_entity.type
_entity.pdbx_description
1 polymer ?
#
loop_
_entity_poly.entity_id
_entity_poly.type
_entity_poly.pdbx_seq_one_letter_code
_entity_poly.pdbx_strand_id
1 'polypeptide(L)'
;MDIFYYLKSCDTCRRIQKTMDLPDSVSLINIKENPLSSEQLAALFLKTNSYAALFNSRAQLLRKRGLKTSALSEENMRDLLLEHYSFLKRPVLIYQGELFIGNAPATIAAAEKALHE
;
A
#
# COMPACT_ATOMS: atom_id res chain seq x y z
N MET A 1 15.73 -3.30 0.10
CA MET A 1 15.04 -2.55 1.14
C MET A 1 13.72 -3.22 1.45
N ASP A 2 13.48 -3.56 2.71
CA ASP A 2 12.28 -4.26 3.12
C ASP A 2 11.42 -3.31 3.95
N ILE A 3 10.20 -3.05 3.48
CA ILE A 3 9.31 -2.05 4.09
C ILE A 3 7.89 -2.57 4.15
N PHE A 4 7.23 -2.35 5.28
CA PHE A 4 5.81 -2.61 5.45
C PHE A 4 5.09 -1.28 5.66
N TYR A 5 4.35 -0.84 4.63
CA TYR A 5 3.51 0.34 4.70
C TYR A 5 2.14 -0.05 5.23
N TYR A 6 1.73 0.56 6.32
CA TYR A 6 0.46 0.22 6.97
C TYR A 6 -0.22 1.46 7.53
N LEU A 7 -1.47 1.31 7.92
CA LEU A 7 -2.22 2.34 8.62
C LEU A 7 -2.50 1.82 10.03
N LYS A 8 -1.93 2.47 11.04
CA LYS A 8 -2.02 2.04 12.44
C LYS A 8 -3.47 1.97 12.94
N SER A 9 -4.34 2.87 12.48
CA SER A 9 -5.75 2.91 12.86
C SER A 9 -6.62 1.89 12.11
N CYS A 10 -6.07 1.17 11.14
CA CYS A 10 -6.80 0.18 10.36
C CYS A 10 -6.71 -1.19 11.03
N ASP A 11 -7.86 -1.72 11.48
CA ASP A 11 -7.91 -3.03 12.15
C ASP A 11 -7.41 -4.16 11.26
N THR A 12 -7.74 -4.12 9.96
CA THR A 12 -7.27 -5.09 8.99
C THR A 12 -5.75 -5.09 8.89
N CYS A 13 -5.12 -3.91 8.81
CA CYS A 13 -3.67 -3.80 8.77
C CYS A 13 -3.01 -4.36 10.03
N ARG A 14 -3.57 -4.05 11.20
CA ARG A 14 -3.02 -4.53 12.47
C ARG A 14 -3.10 -6.04 12.58
N ARG A 15 -4.24 -6.62 12.17
CA ARG A 15 -4.43 -8.07 12.15
C ARG A 15 -3.45 -8.74 11.21
N ILE A 16 -3.28 -8.21 10.01
CA ILE A 16 -2.34 -8.75 9.01
C ILE A 16 -0.92 -8.67 9.51
N GLN A 17 -0.51 -7.52 10.06
CA GLN A 17 0.82 -7.34 10.62
C GLN A 17 1.14 -8.39 11.67
N LYS A 18 0.20 -8.64 12.56
CA LYS A 18 0.35 -9.63 13.62
C LYS A 18 0.46 -11.05 13.06
N THR A 19 -0.38 -11.38 12.07
CA THR A 19 -0.41 -12.69 11.44
C THR A 19 0.86 -12.97 10.64
N MET A 20 1.41 -11.96 9.96
CA MET A 20 2.61 -12.09 9.13
C MET A 20 3.86 -12.35 9.94
N ASP A 21 3.91 -11.94 11.21
CA ASP A 21 5.11 -12.08 12.05
C ASP A 21 6.35 -11.56 11.31
N LEU A 22 6.34 -10.26 11.04
CA LEU A 22 7.36 -9.61 10.21
C LEU A 22 8.75 -9.69 10.87
N PRO A 23 9.81 -10.04 10.09
CA PRO A 23 11.17 -9.99 10.60
C PRO A 23 11.56 -8.58 11.06
N ASP A 24 12.47 -8.48 12.02
CA ASP A 24 12.95 -7.19 12.54
C ASP A 24 13.62 -6.34 11.47
N SER A 25 14.12 -6.98 10.41
CA SER A 25 14.74 -6.28 9.28
C SER A 25 13.76 -5.46 8.44
N VAL A 26 12.46 -5.73 8.58
CA VAL A 26 11.42 -4.99 7.83
C VAL A 26 11.11 -3.70 8.56
N SER A 27 11.26 -2.57 7.86
CA SER A 27 10.91 -1.26 8.40
C SER A 27 9.40 -1.07 8.37
N LEU A 28 8.82 -0.64 9.49
CA LEU A 28 7.39 -0.37 9.61
C LEU A 28 7.14 1.12 9.39
N ILE A 29 6.31 1.45 8.41
CA ILE A 29 5.95 2.85 8.12
C ILE A 29 4.45 3.03 8.24
N ASN A 30 4.03 3.82 9.23
CA ASN A 30 2.64 4.25 9.38
C ASN A 30 2.40 5.42 8.41
N ILE A 31 1.62 5.16 7.36
CA ILE A 31 1.44 6.11 6.26
C ILE A 31 0.70 7.37 6.65
N LYS A 32 -0.02 7.37 7.76
CA LYS A 32 -0.68 8.58 8.27
C LYS A 32 0.32 9.55 8.87
N GLU A 33 1.31 9.05 9.61
CA GLU A 33 2.34 9.87 10.22
C GLU A 33 3.47 10.20 9.25
N ASN A 34 3.73 9.27 8.32
CA ASN A 34 4.79 9.38 7.32
C ASN A 34 4.19 9.15 5.93
N PRO A 35 3.53 10.15 5.33
CA PRO A 35 2.96 10.02 3.99
C PRO A 35 4.01 9.64 2.96
N LEU A 36 3.60 8.96 1.90
CA LEU A 36 4.50 8.59 0.82
C LEU A 36 5.19 9.82 0.25
N SER A 37 6.51 9.78 0.15
CA SER A 37 7.25 10.76 -0.61
C SER A 37 7.16 10.44 -2.10
N SER A 38 7.48 11.42 -2.95
CA SER A 38 7.51 11.19 -4.39
C SER A 38 8.53 10.11 -4.76
N GLU A 39 9.64 10.03 -4.03
CA GLU A 39 10.67 9.02 -4.24
C GLU A 39 10.18 7.62 -3.88
N GLN A 40 9.46 7.48 -2.76
CA GLN A 40 8.87 6.21 -2.35
C GLN A 40 7.81 5.75 -3.34
N LEU A 41 6.95 6.66 -3.79
CA LEU A 41 5.94 6.33 -4.79
C LEU A 41 6.57 5.92 -6.11
N ALA A 42 7.63 6.59 -6.54
CA ALA A 42 8.36 6.23 -7.76
C ALA A 42 8.94 4.81 -7.65
N ALA A 43 9.49 4.46 -6.50
CA ALA A 43 10.02 3.11 -6.26
C ALA A 43 8.92 2.04 -6.36
N LEU A 44 7.74 2.31 -5.81
CA LEU A 44 6.60 1.41 -5.93
C LEU A 44 6.12 1.31 -7.38
N PHE A 45 6.07 2.43 -8.09
CA PHE A 45 5.65 2.46 -9.49
C PHE A 45 6.58 1.62 -10.38
N LEU A 46 7.88 1.67 -10.14
CA LEU A 46 8.83 0.86 -10.91
C LEU A 46 8.54 -0.64 -10.82
N LYS A 47 7.95 -1.10 -9.71
CA LYS A 47 7.62 -2.50 -9.51
C LYS A 47 6.28 -2.89 -10.12
N THR A 48 5.35 -1.96 -10.27
CA THR A 48 3.99 -2.23 -10.74
C THR A 48 3.73 -1.73 -12.16
N ASN A 49 4.46 -0.71 -12.58
CA ASN A 49 4.22 0.04 -13.80
C ASN A 49 2.77 0.56 -13.90
N SER A 50 2.12 0.79 -12.75
CA SER A 50 0.74 1.24 -12.69
C SER A 50 0.42 1.89 -11.35
N TYR A 51 -0.06 3.12 -11.37
CA TYR A 51 -0.58 3.77 -10.17
C TYR A 51 -1.92 3.17 -9.77
N ALA A 52 -2.72 2.71 -10.74
CA ALA A 52 -3.99 2.03 -10.46
C ALA A 52 -3.79 0.79 -9.59
N ALA A 53 -2.69 0.06 -9.78
CA ALA A 53 -2.37 -1.11 -8.97
C ALA A 53 -2.18 -0.77 -7.49
N LEU A 54 -1.76 0.46 -7.19
CA LEU A 54 -1.53 0.96 -5.84
C LEU A 54 -2.75 1.67 -5.25
N PHE A 55 -3.71 2.04 -6.10
CA PHE A 55 -4.77 2.96 -5.75
C PHE A 55 -5.96 2.27 -5.09
N ASN A 56 -6.40 2.83 -3.95
CA ASN A 56 -7.57 2.34 -3.22
C ASN A 56 -8.84 2.93 -3.79
N SER A 57 -9.53 2.20 -4.65
CA SER A 57 -10.79 2.64 -5.27
C SER A 57 -11.96 2.75 -4.28
N ARG A 58 -11.79 2.23 -3.06
CA ARG A 58 -12.81 2.27 -2.01
C ARG A 58 -12.59 3.40 -1.00
N ALA A 59 -11.62 4.28 -1.24
CA ALA A 59 -11.34 5.37 -0.33
C ALA A 59 -12.58 6.26 -0.14
N GLN A 60 -12.95 6.52 1.12
CA GLN A 60 -14.11 7.36 1.43
C GLN A 60 -13.95 8.77 0.88
N LEU A 61 -12.72 9.27 0.81
CA LEU A 61 -12.42 10.60 0.33
C LEU A 61 -12.80 10.78 -1.14
N LEU A 62 -12.73 9.71 -1.95
CA LEU A 62 -13.22 9.74 -3.33
C LEU A 62 -14.71 10.06 -3.37
N ARG A 63 -15.49 9.37 -2.54
CA ARG A 63 -16.94 9.59 -2.48
C ARG A 63 -17.27 10.99 -1.97
N LYS A 64 -16.55 11.45 -0.95
CA LYS A 64 -16.74 12.79 -0.39
C LYS A 64 -16.46 13.89 -1.42
N ARG A 65 -15.52 13.65 -2.33
CA ARG A 65 -15.17 14.59 -3.39
C ARG A 65 -15.99 14.42 -4.67
N GLY A 66 -16.86 13.41 -4.71
CA GLY A 66 -17.64 13.11 -5.92
C GLY A 66 -16.79 12.56 -7.06
N LEU A 67 -15.66 11.94 -6.75
CA LEU A 67 -14.76 11.37 -7.75
C LEU A 67 -15.06 9.89 -7.97
N LYS A 68 -15.00 9.45 -9.23
CA LYS A 68 -15.14 8.05 -9.60
C LYS A 68 -13.81 7.54 -10.13
N THR A 69 -13.36 6.40 -9.61
CA THR A 69 -12.08 5.78 -10.01
C THR A 69 -12.02 5.59 -11.53
N SER A 70 -13.14 5.18 -12.15
CA SER A 70 -13.22 4.96 -13.59
C SER A 70 -12.96 6.23 -14.43
N ALA A 71 -13.07 7.41 -13.83
CA ALA A 71 -12.83 8.68 -14.50
C ALA A 71 -11.43 9.25 -14.23
N LEU A 72 -10.62 8.56 -13.42
CA LEU A 72 -9.27 9.01 -13.07
C LEU A 72 -8.22 8.45 -14.02
N SER A 73 -7.32 9.33 -14.49
CA SER A 73 -6.13 8.90 -15.24
C SER A 73 -5.05 8.38 -14.28
N GLU A 74 -4.04 7.73 -14.83
CA GLU A 74 -2.86 7.34 -14.05
C GLU A 74 -2.21 8.55 -13.37
N GLU A 75 -2.12 9.67 -14.09
CA GLU A 75 -1.58 10.92 -13.54
C GLU A 75 -2.41 11.44 -12.37
N ASN A 76 -3.73 11.41 -12.49
CA ASN A 76 -4.63 11.81 -11.41
C ASN A 76 -4.42 10.94 -10.18
N MET A 77 -4.29 9.62 -10.37
CA MET A 77 -4.05 8.67 -9.28
C MET A 77 -2.72 8.92 -8.60
N ARG A 78 -1.67 9.22 -9.37
CA ARG A 78 -0.36 9.59 -8.83
C ARG A 78 -0.48 10.79 -7.89
N ASP A 79 -1.15 11.84 -8.35
CA ASP A 79 -1.28 13.07 -7.58
C ASP A 79 -2.09 12.84 -6.30
N LEU A 80 -3.15 12.05 -6.36
CA LEU A 80 -3.95 11.70 -5.19
C LEU A 80 -3.17 10.83 -4.20
N LEU A 81 -2.38 9.87 -4.69
CA LEU A 81 -1.53 9.04 -3.84
C LEU A 81 -0.53 9.88 -3.04
N LEU A 82 -0.01 10.94 -3.63
CA LEU A 82 0.91 11.86 -2.95
C LEU A 82 0.17 12.82 -2.01
N GLU A 83 -1.10 13.07 -2.25
CA GLU A 83 -1.89 14.04 -1.51
C GLU A 83 -2.37 13.49 -0.16
N HIS A 84 -2.81 12.21 -0.13
CA HIS A 84 -3.46 11.69 1.06
C HIS A 84 -3.26 10.17 1.21
N TYR A 85 -2.99 9.74 2.43
CA TYR A 85 -2.70 8.33 2.73
C TYR A 85 -3.86 7.37 2.41
N SER A 86 -5.10 7.85 2.46
CA SER A 86 -6.27 6.98 2.25
C SER A 86 -6.39 6.45 0.83
N PHE A 87 -5.68 7.04 -0.12
CA PHE A 87 -5.71 6.60 -1.51
C PHE A 87 -4.78 5.43 -1.81
N LEU A 88 -3.90 5.07 -0.90
CA LEU A 88 -3.03 3.91 -1.07
C LEU A 88 -3.74 2.64 -0.60
N LYS A 89 -3.70 1.58 -1.41
CA LYS A 89 -4.08 0.24 -0.94
C LYS A 89 -3.17 -0.14 0.21
N ARG A 90 -3.69 -0.84 1.20
CA ARG A 90 -2.90 -1.22 2.36
C ARG A 90 -3.32 -2.58 2.90
N PRO A 91 -2.37 -3.31 3.50
CA PRO A 91 -0.96 -2.94 3.61
C PRO A 91 -0.20 -3.10 2.30
N VAL A 92 1.00 -2.55 2.23
CA VAL A 92 1.93 -2.76 1.12
C VAL A 92 3.24 -3.26 1.71
N LEU A 93 3.69 -4.42 1.28
CA LEU A 93 4.95 -5.00 1.71
C LEU A 93 5.92 -5.07 0.54
N ILE A 94 7.13 -4.54 0.75
CA ILE A 94 8.27 -4.79 -0.12
C ILE A 94 9.21 -5.70 0.65
N TYR A 95 9.49 -6.88 0.12
CA TYR A 95 10.38 -7.84 0.77
C TYR A 95 11.26 -8.51 -0.27
N GLN A 96 12.57 -8.35 -0.11
CA GLN A 96 13.58 -8.92 -1.01
C GLN A 96 13.27 -8.68 -2.50
N GLY A 97 12.88 -7.45 -2.81
CA GLY A 97 12.58 -7.02 -4.17
C GLY A 97 11.17 -7.35 -4.66
N GLU A 98 10.41 -8.14 -3.93
CA GLU A 98 9.03 -8.47 -4.28
C GLU A 98 8.05 -7.51 -3.61
N LEU A 99 6.94 -7.25 -4.30
CA LEU A 99 5.93 -6.32 -3.84
C LEU A 99 4.59 -7.05 -3.65
N PHE A 100 4.00 -6.86 -2.47
CA PHE A 100 2.70 -7.43 -2.12
C PHE A 100 1.76 -6.29 -1.73
N ILE A 101 0.67 -6.12 -2.48
CA ILE A 101 -0.23 -4.97 -2.33
C ILE A 101 -1.62 -5.43 -1.89
N GLY A 102 -2.12 -4.82 -0.81
CA GLY A 102 -3.50 -5.00 -0.38
C GLY A 102 -3.71 -6.18 0.54
N ASN A 103 -4.98 -6.45 0.84
CA ASN A 103 -5.37 -7.40 1.88
C ASN A 103 -6.11 -8.63 1.35
N ALA A 104 -6.05 -8.89 0.05
CA ALA A 104 -6.68 -10.10 -0.51
C ALA A 104 -6.02 -11.35 0.09
N PRO A 105 -6.79 -12.39 0.42
CA PRO A 105 -6.24 -13.59 1.05
C PRO A 105 -5.08 -14.22 0.27
N ALA A 106 -5.16 -14.26 -1.06
CA ALA A 106 -4.09 -14.80 -1.89
C ALA A 106 -2.81 -13.96 -1.79
N THR A 107 -2.93 -12.63 -1.71
CA THR A 107 -1.81 -11.73 -1.55
C THR A 107 -1.13 -11.94 -0.19
N ILE A 108 -1.92 -12.06 0.86
CA ILE A 108 -1.40 -12.27 2.21
C ILE A 108 -0.69 -13.63 2.30
N ALA A 109 -1.27 -14.68 1.72
CA ALA A 109 -0.64 -16.00 1.71
C ALA A 109 0.69 -15.98 0.96
N ALA A 110 0.75 -15.29 -0.19
CA ALA A 110 1.99 -15.16 -0.96
C ALA A 110 3.06 -14.38 -0.19
N ALA A 111 2.66 -13.33 0.53
CA ALA A 111 3.58 -12.55 1.35
C ALA A 111 4.13 -13.37 2.51
N GLU A 112 3.27 -14.11 3.21
CA GLU A 112 3.70 -14.98 4.31
C GLU A 112 4.68 -16.05 3.83
N LYS A 113 4.41 -16.62 2.65
CA LYS A 113 5.32 -17.59 2.04
C LYS A 113 6.69 -16.97 1.77
N ALA A 114 6.73 -15.77 1.21
CA ALA A 114 7.99 -15.08 0.94
C ALA A 114 8.75 -14.75 2.21
N LEU A 115 8.05 -14.37 3.28
CA LEU A 115 8.66 -13.99 4.55
C LEU A 115 9.29 -15.18 5.29
N HIS A 116 8.71 -16.37 5.18
CA HIS A 116 9.06 -17.53 6.04
C HIS A 116 9.56 -18.76 5.28
N GLU A 117 9.84 -18.60 4.00
CA GLU A 117 10.46 -19.67 3.19
C GLU A 117 11.86 -19.33 2.61
#